data_26a24d2198ad43ec4db503dd39bb45df
#
_entry.id   26a24d2198ad43ec4db503dd39bb45df
#
_cell.length_a   1.000
_cell.length_b   1.000
_cell.length_c   1.000
_cell.angle_alpha   90.00
_cell.angle_beta   90.00
_cell.angle_gamma   90.00
#
_symmetry.space_group_name_H-M   'P 1'
#
loop_
_entity.id
_entity.type
_entity.pdbx_description
1 polymer ?
#
loop_
_entity_poly.entity_id
_entity_poly.type
_entity_poly.pdbx_seq_one_letter_code
_entity_poly.pdbx_strand_id
1 'polypeptide(L)'
;MMNTRLTKEDQAIIKKARRNKCSGPIYSEDGLRLLRVLGNPEYLEVKDGVKAICDYAFQGLVYLRDVVLPASVVDLGEGAFASCRKLFKVTMPGVEFIGKECFALCESLKEIILPETLGKIWEGAFAGCKALEEINIPSHLKIIDKSAFRNSGLKSLNIEISDGGKCLVYDKAFASCKHLESVYLNKNVKIVERMAFAGCTSLMAIEFENPSLTGPIGEFNALTKDEKELIAAELQAKYDFVGDFYPKCIGHGIFLYRITRYAKGEICDIKYGIYNSVTKLLGPCVYNFLWSFEEGGIARAKRNFKYGWINMNSEEIIPCKYCDVSDMENGYAHVKENKDDTWGLVRMTGKVVVPCNKYEDVRMFKNGYAGVRLNNLWGFVNEEGEEVIPCQYVDVKKFTVKGFVKVLPLRGDWITIDKTGKQVTK
;
A
#
# COMPACT_ATOMS: atom_id res chain seq x y z
N MET A 1 0.40 2.68 31.52
CA MET A 1 0.20 3.98 30.86
C MET A 1 -0.41 4.93 31.88
N MET A 2 0.29 6.02 32.22
CA MET A 2 -0.26 7.05 33.12
C MET A 2 -1.22 7.98 32.36
N ASN A 3 -2.14 8.63 33.10
CA ASN A 3 -3.03 9.59 32.49
C ASN A 3 -2.28 10.89 32.15
N THR A 4 -2.07 11.17 30.88
CA THR A 4 -1.42 12.39 30.37
C THR A 4 -2.39 13.56 30.24
N ARG A 5 -3.72 13.31 30.28
CA ARG A 5 -4.73 14.38 30.21
C ARG A 5 -4.78 15.19 31.50
N LEU A 6 -4.93 16.49 31.34
CA LEU A 6 -5.05 17.40 32.47
C LEU A 6 -6.40 17.22 33.17
N THR A 7 -6.39 17.00 34.48
CA THR A 7 -7.60 17.01 35.33
C THR A 7 -8.06 18.43 35.63
N LYS A 8 -9.19 18.59 36.30
CA LYS A 8 -9.66 19.90 36.75
C LYS A 8 -8.72 20.53 37.78
N GLU A 9 -8.14 19.68 38.65
CA GLU A 9 -7.15 20.05 39.67
C GLU A 9 -5.86 20.54 38.99
N ASP A 10 -5.35 19.81 37.98
CA ASP A 10 -4.19 20.23 37.21
C ASP A 10 -4.37 21.58 36.52
N GLN A 11 -5.56 21.80 35.96
CA GLN A 11 -5.91 23.08 35.34
C GLN A 11 -5.93 24.22 36.35
N ALA A 12 -6.40 23.96 37.60
CA ALA A 12 -6.39 24.94 38.67
C ALA A 12 -4.95 25.29 39.10
N ILE A 13 -4.06 24.30 39.19
CA ILE A 13 -2.62 24.47 39.45
C ILE A 13 -1.99 25.39 38.39
N ILE A 14 -2.19 25.08 37.12
CA ILE A 14 -1.65 25.87 35.99
C ILE A 14 -2.21 27.30 36.03
N LYS A 15 -3.50 27.46 36.28
CA LYS A 15 -4.15 28.79 36.38
C LYS A 15 -3.58 29.62 37.54
N LYS A 16 -3.33 29.02 38.69
CA LYS A 16 -2.69 29.65 39.85
C LYS A 16 -1.24 30.08 39.50
N ALA A 17 -0.46 29.19 38.87
CA ALA A 17 0.91 29.49 38.46
C ALA A 17 0.96 30.68 37.48
N ARG A 18 0.06 30.74 36.51
CA ARG A 18 -0.05 31.88 35.56
C ARG A 18 -0.39 33.18 36.24
N ARG A 19 -1.34 33.19 37.21
CA ARG A 19 -1.68 34.39 38.00
C ARG A 19 -0.50 34.90 38.79
N ASN A 20 0.31 33.98 39.32
CA ASN A 20 1.51 34.29 40.10
C ASN A 20 2.73 34.62 39.23
N LYS A 21 2.56 34.70 37.90
CA LYS A 21 3.62 34.95 36.91
C LYS A 21 4.81 33.98 37.04
N CYS A 22 4.54 32.72 37.43
CA CYS A 22 5.56 31.69 37.49
C CYS A 22 6.14 31.43 36.08
N SER A 23 7.42 31.09 36.05
CA SER A 23 8.13 30.64 34.85
C SER A 23 8.74 29.25 35.10
N GLY A 24 8.88 28.42 34.05
CA GLY A 24 9.43 27.07 34.13
C GLY A 24 8.36 25.98 34.20
N PRO A 25 8.78 24.75 34.56
CA PRO A 25 7.93 23.59 34.60
C PRO A 25 6.95 23.59 35.77
N ILE A 26 5.70 23.28 35.49
CA ILE A 26 4.63 23.11 36.47
C ILE A 26 4.28 21.64 36.59
N TYR A 27 4.31 21.10 37.77
CA TYR A 27 4.06 19.72 38.08
C TYR A 27 2.72 19.50 38.77
N SER A 28 2.19 18.28 38.74
CA SER A 28 1.06 17.82 39.56
C SER A 28 1.43 17.86 41.03
N GLU A 29 0.43 17.80 41.89
CA GLU A 29 0.60 17.91 43.36
C GLU A 29 1.49 16.79 43.90
N ASP A 30 1.35 15.56 43.36
CA ASP A 30 2.20 14.40 43.67
C ASP A 30 3.59 14.46 43.02
N GLY A 31 3.83 15.42 42.12
CA GLY A 31 5.08 15.59 41.40
C GLY A 31 5.37 14.56 40.32
N LEU A 32 4.43 13.66 40.06
CA LEU A 32 4.67 12.54 39.11
C LEU A 32 4.40 12.93 37.65
N ARG A 33 3.71 14.05 37.42
CA ARG A 33 3.40 14.52 36.06
C ARG A 33 3.88 15.95 35.83
N LEU A 34 4.48 16.22 34.66
CA LEU A 34 4.75 17.57 34.19
C LEU A 34 3.52 18.05 33.43
N LEU A 35 2.82 19.05 33.99
CA LEU A 35 1.54 19.53 33.48
C LEU A 35 1.71 20.55 32.35
N ARG A 36 2.64 21.50 32.52
CA ARG A 36 2.87 22.60 31.59
C ARG A 36 4.25 23.23 31.84
N VAL A 37 4.88 23.74 30.79
CA VAL A 37 6.01 24.65 30.92
C VAL A 37 5.55 26.07 30.62
N LEU A 38 5.83 27.00 31.51
CA LEU A 38 5.49 28.43 31.36
C LEU A 38 6.78 29.23 31.08
N GLY A 39 6.66 30.28 30.30
CA GLY A 39 7.83 31.01 29.77
C GLY A 39 8.38 30.39 28.51
N ASN A 40 9.59 30.75 28.12
CA ASN A 40 10.26 30.26 26.88
C ASN A 40 11.71 29.89 27.16
N PRO A 41 11.99 28.78 27.87
CA PRO A 41 13.35 28.33 28.11
C PRO A 41 13.98 27.86 26.81
N GLU A 42 15.32 28.01 26.68
CA GLU A 42 16.10 27.39 25.59
C GLU A 42 16.50 25.95 25.90
N TYR A 43 16.73 25.65 27.17
CA TYR A 43 17.06 24.34 27.70
C TYR A 43 16.15 23.99 28.87
N LEU A 44 15.76 22.73 28.95
CA LEU A 44 15.02 22.26 30.11
C LEU A 44 15.36 20.80 30.45
N GLU A 45 15.73 20.57 31.68
CA GLU A 45 15.87 19.25 32.27
C GLU A 45 14.67 18.99 33.20
N VAL A 46 13.97 17.89 32.97
CA VAL A 46 12.83 17.47 33.78
C VAL A 46 13.34 16.74 35.02
N LYS A 47 12.83 17.09 36.18
CA LYS A 47 13.27 16.50 37.44
C LYS A 47 13.05 14.99 37.50
N ASP A 48 13.91 14.29 38.21
CA ASP A 48 13.72 12.86 38.49
C ASP A 48 12.42 12.56 39.20
N GLY A 49 11.89 11.35 38.99
CA GLY A 49 10.65 10.88 39.58
C GLY A 49 9.41 11.19 38.75
N VAL A 50 9.49 12.13 37.78
CA VAL A 50 8.40 12.38 36.84
C VAL A 50 8.16 11.17 35.98
N LYS A 51 6.92 10.70 35.87
CA LYS A 51 6.51 9.50 35.12
C LYS A 51 5.86 9.85 33.79
N ALA A 52 5.20 11.02 33.69
CA ALA A 52 4.53 11.41 32.46
C ALA A 52 4.68 12.90 32.16
N ILE A 53 4.78 13.22 30.88
CA ILE A 53 4.63 14.56 30.32
C ILE A 53 3.20 14.69 29.81
N CYS A 54 2.45 15.64 30.33
CA CYS A 54 1.05 15.82 30.00
C CYS A 54 0.84 16.32 28.56
N ASP A 55 -0.40 16.18 28.09
CA ASP A 55 -0.81 16.66 26.77
C ASP A 55 -0.50 18.15 26.62
N TYR A 56 0.16 18.49 25.50
CA TYR A 56 0.58 19.84 25.14
C TYR A 56 1.49 20.55 26.16
N ALA A 57 2.22 19.83 27.01
CA ALA A 57 2.99 20.42 28.12
C ALA A 57 4.05 21.43 27.68
N PHE A 58 4.73 21.21 26.57
CA PHE A 58 5.73 22.11 25.97
C PHE A 58 5.24 22.79 24.68
N GLN A 59 3.96 22.60 24.30
CA GLN A 59 3.47 23.07 23.00
C GLN A 59 3.79 24.55 22.74
N GLY A 60 4.39 24.79 21.56
CA GLY A 60 4.64 26.16 21.06
C GLY A 60 5.77 26.91 21.75
N LEU A 61 6.67 26.24 22.48
CA LEU A 61 7.86 26.86 23.06
C LEU A 61 8.88 27.12 21.95
N VAL A 62 8.79 28.30 21.35
CA VAL A 62 9.54 28.65 20.11
C VAL A 62 11.05 28.82 20.29
N TYR A 63 11.53 28.97 21.51
CA TYR A 63 12.98 29.09 21.81
C TYR A 63 13.59 27.82 22.36
N LEU A 64 12.78 26.82 22.75
CA LEU A 64 13.26 25.56 23.30
C LEU A 64 14.11 24.81 22.26
N ARG A 65 15.36 24.48 22.63
CA ARG A 65 16.33 23.77 21.79
C ARG A 65 16.60 22.37 22.28
N ASP A 66 16.84 22.23 23.57
CA ASP A 66 17.27 20.96 24.13
C ASP A 66 16.40 20.58 25.34
N VAL A 67 15.97 19.32 25.37
CA VAL A 67 15.21 18.76 26.48
C VAL A 67 15.81 17.44 26.92
N VAL A 68 16.01 17.32 28.24
CA VAL A 68 16.44 16.07 28.88
C VAL A 68 15.30 15.55 29.76
N LEU A 69 14.79 14.38 29.41
CA LEU A 69 13.84 13.65 30.22
C LEU A 69 14.57 12.57 31.00
N PRO A 70 14.29 12.41 32.32
CA PRO A 70 14.91 11.34 33.10
C PRO A 70 14.35 9.97 32.69
N ALA A 71 15.08 8.89 33.03
CA ALA A 71 14.67 7.53 32.76
C ALA A 71 13.34 7.14 33.44
N SER A 72 12.91 7.92 34.42
CA SER A 72 11.61 7.72 35.09
C SER A 72 10.39 8.10 34.22
N VAL A 73 10.57 8.92 33.16
CA VAL A 73 9.47 9.31 32.26
C VAL A 73 9.19 8.18 31.29
N VAL A 74 7.97 7.67 31.33
CA VAL A 74 7.51 6.55 30.49
C VAL A 74 6.47 6.99 29.46
N ASP A 75 5.64 7.99 29.76
CA ASP A 75 4.54 8.44 28.90
C ASP A 75 4.72 9.88 28.43
N LEU A 76 4.68 10.10 27.11
CA LEU A 76 4.56 11.42 26.49
C LEU A 76 3.14 11.60 25.94
N GLY A 77 2.48 12.66 26.37
CA GLY A 77 1.09 12.98 25.99
C GLY A 77 0.94 13.48 24.56
N GLU A 78 -0.32 13.65 24.18
CA GLU A 78 -0.70 14.21 22.88
C GLU A 78 -0.12 15.61 22.72
N GLY A 79 0.52 15.89 21.56
CA GLY A 79 1.09 17.19 21.24
C GLY A 79 2.08 17.73 22.27
N ALA A 80 2.68 16.88 23.13
CA ALA A 80 3.48 17.33 24.26
C ALA A 80 4.56 18.35 23.86
N PHE A 81 5.20 18.20 22.72
CA PHE A 81 6.21 19.10 22.13
C PHE A 81 5.76 19.75 20.82
N ALA A 82 4.47 19.64 20.46
CA ALA A 82 4.00 20.15 19.18
C ALA A 82 4.36 21.63 18.96
N SER A 83 4.85 21.93 17.73
CA SER A 83 5.25 23.28 17.31
C SER A 83 6.42 23.91 18.12
N CYS A 84 7.26 23.10 18.76
CA CYS A 84 8.55 23.55 19.30
C CYS A 84 9.56 23.68 18.13
N ARG A 85 9.41 24.72 17.32
CA ARG A 85 10.09 24.85 16.02
C ARG A 85 11.61 24.86 16.11
N LYS A 86 12.20 25.34 17.21
CA LYS A 86 13.65 25.35 17.43
C LYS A 86 14.17 24.15 18.22
N LEU A 87 13.30 23.24 18.64
CA LEU A 87 13.70 22.02 19.34
C LEU A 87 14.64 21.21 18.43
N PHE A 88 15.87 21.02 18.89
CA PHE A 88 16.94 20.39 18.15
C PHE A 88 17.24 18.99 18.69
N LYS A 89 17.24 18.84 20.03
CA LYS A 89 17.61 17.61 20.70
C LYS A 89 16.63 17.22 21.79
N VAL A 90 16.29 15.92 21.83
CA VAL A 90 15.50 15.33 22.91
C VAL A 90 16.17 14.05 23.38
N THR A 91 16.49 13.99 24.70
CA THR A 91 16.96 12.78 25.37
C THR A 91 15.81 12.18 26.18
N MET A 92 15.46 10.92 25.92
CA MET A 92 14.28 10.28 26.51
C MET A 92 14.47 8.76 26.73
N PRO A 93 15.41 8.34 27.56
CA PRO A 93 15.86 6.94 27.65
C PRO A 93 14.82 5.96 28.19
N GLY A 94 13.82 6.44 28.96
CA GLY A 94 12.82 5.60 29.61
C GLY A 94 11.45 5.58 28.93
N VAL A 95 11.27 6.30 27.81
CA VAL A 95 9.96 6.47 27.17
C VAL A 95 9.50 5.17 26.54
N GLU A 96 8.29 4.74 26.87
CA GLU A 96 7.59 3.57 26.32
C GLU A 96 6.44 3.99 25.40
N PHE A 97 5.94 5.21 25.57
CA PHE A 97 4.77 5.71 24.85
C PHE A 97 4.97 7.16 24.37
N ILE A 98 4.83 7.37 23.06
CA ILE A 98 4.86 8.69 22.42
C ILE A 98 3.46 8.96 21.87
N GLY A 99 2.74 9.95 22.42
CA GLY A 99 1.37 10.28 22.04
C GLY A 99 1.20 10.82 20.63
N LYS A 100 -0.04 10.96 20.22
CA LYS A 100 -0.42 11.54 18.94
C LYS A 100 0.19 12.94 18.79
N GLU A 101 0.74 13.25 17.60
CA GLU A 101 1.33 14.55 17.26
C GLU A 101 2.38 15.08 18.27
N CYS A 102 2.98 14.18 19.07
CA CYS A 102 3.84 14.58 20.18
C CYS A 102 4.96 15.55 19.78
N PHE A 103 5.65 15.32 18.67
CA PHE A 103 6.70 16.19 18.09
C PHE A 103 6.27 16.84 16.76
N ALA A 104 4.97 16.95 16.50
CA ALA A 104 4.51 17.55 15.26
C ALA A 104 5.02 19.00 15.10
N LEU A 105 5.52 19.33 13.89
CA LEU A 105 6.09 20.63 13.55
C LEU A 105 7.31 21.07 14.39
N CYS A 106 8.07 20.13 14.95
CA CYS A 106 9.40 20.38 15.49
C CYS A 106 10.40 20.48 14.32
N GLU A 107 10.35 21.60 13.60
CA GLU A 107 11.04 21.75 12.31
C GLU A 107 12.55 21.61 12.38
N SER A 108 13.17 21.91 13.52
CA SER A 108 14.62 21.83 13.77
C SER A 108 15.07 20.53 14.45
N LEU A 109 14.14 19.61 14.80
CA LEU A 109 14.47 18.38 15.52
C LEU A 109 15.37 17.49 14.65
N LYS A 110 16.60 17.26 15.15
CA LYS A 110 17.63 16.50 14.45
C LYS A 110 18.17 15.34 15.28
N GLU A 111 18.35 15.55 16.58
CA GLU A 111 18.94 14.57 17.48
C GLU A 111 17.85 13.96 18.39
N ILE A 112 17.36 12.80 18.02
CA ILE A 112 16.43 12.01 18.83
C ILE A 112 16.71 10.52 18.61
N ILE A 113 16.72 9.76 19.70
CA ILE A 113 16.86 8.29 19.69
C ILE A 113 15.60 7.71 20.31
N LEU A 114 14.90 6.86 19.53
CA LEU A 114 13.74 6.14 20.02
C LEU A 114 14.19 4.97 20.91
N PRO A 115 13.68 4.86 22.14
CA PRO A 115 14.02 3.74 23.03
C PRO A 115 13.54 2.40 22.50
N GLU A 116 14.30 1.31 22.76
CA GLU A 116 13.90 -0.06 22.35
C GLU A 116 12.61 -0.56 23.03
N THR A 117 12.19 0.08 24.11
CA THR A 117 10.91 -0.18 24.80
C THR A 117 9.68 0.30 24.02
N LEU A 118 9.88 1.16 23.00
CA LEU A 118 8.77 1.76 22.27
C LEU A 118 8.05 0.76 21.36
N GLY A 119 6.78 0.49 21.65
CA GLY A 119 5.98 -0.48 20.89
C GLY A 119 5.18 0.13 19.75
N LYS A 120 4.94 1.44 19.75
CA LYS A 120 4.12 2.14 18.75
C LYS A 120 4.54 3.59 18.58
N ILE A 121 4.61 4.04 17.34
CA ILE A 121 4.70 5.45 16.96
C ILE A 121 3.30 5.89 16.50
N TRP A 122 2.70 6.80 17.24
CA TRP A 122 1.31 7.21 17.03
C TRP A 122 1.13 8.20 15.87
N GLU A 123 -0.14 8.42 15.51
CA GLU A 123 -0.54 9.30 14.41
C GLU A 123 0.16 10.67 14.52
N GLY A 124 0.80 11.08 13.42
CA GLY A 124 1.44 12.39 13.30
C GLY A 124 2.61 12.67 14.27
N ALA A 125 3.11 11.69 15.01
CA ALA A 125 4.06 11.90 16.11
C ALA A 125 5.30 12.73 15.72
N PHE A 126 5.81 12.59 14.49
CA PHE A 126 6.95 13.33 13.93
C PHE A 126 6.57 14.08 12.64
N ALA A 127 5.29 14.38 12.45
CA ALA A 127 4.86 15.09 11.24
C ALA A 127 5.48 16.49 11.16
N GLY A 128 6.11 16.81 10.03
CA GLY A 128 6.73 18.11 9.80
C GLY A 128 8.06 18.34 10.51
N CYS A 129 8.75 17.31 11.00
CA CYS A 129 10.12 17.36 11.52
C CYS A 129 11.11 17.46 10.36
N LYS A 130 11.27 18.65 9.77
CA LYS A 130 12.01 18.86 8.51
C LYS A 130 13.52 18.63 8.62
N ALA A 131 14.11 18.80 9.81
CA ALA A 131 15.53 18.59 10.05
C ALA A 131 15.86 17.15 10.47
N LEU A 132 14.86 16.28 10.67
CA LEU A 132 15.03 14.88 11.04
C LEU A 132 15.43 14.06 9.82
N GLU A 133 16.76 13.91 9.63
CA GLU A 133 17.33 13.22 8.47
C GLU A 133 17.42 11.71 8.67
N GLU A 134 17.58 11.26 9.90
CA GLU A 134 17.74 9.86 10.29
C GLU A 134 16.91 9.57 11.55
N ILE A 135 16.42 8.35 11.67
CA ILE A 135 15.71 7.85 12.84
C ILE A 135 15.99 6.36 13.02
N ASN A 136 16.32 5.94 14.25
CA ASN A 136 16.36 4.54 14.59
C ASN A 136 14.94 4.02 14.77
N ILE A 137 14.60 2.92 14.13
CA ILE A 137 13.33 2.23 14.36
C ILE A 137 13.58 1.07 15.32
N PRO A 138 12.97 1.08 16.54
CA PRO A 138 13.17 0.02 17.52
C PRO A 138 12.81 -1.36 16.98
N SER A 139 13.63 -2.37 17.26
CA SER A 139 13.49 -3.72 16.70
C SER A 139 12.21 -4.46 17.16
N HIS A 140 11.55 -3.98 18.19
CA HIS A 140 10.29 -4.52 18.72
C HIS A 140 9.05 -3.66 18.37
N LEU A 141 9.23 -2.65 17.52
CA LEU A 141 8.14 -1.77 17.10
C LEU A 141 7.05 -2.55 16.36
N LYS A 142 5.80 -2.35 16.77
CA LYS A 142 4.64 -3.06 16.21
C LYS A 142 3.86 -2.22 15.20
N ILE A 143 3.83 -0.91 15.39
CA ILE A 143 2.98 -0.02 14.60
C ILE A 143 3.71 1.31 14.35
N ILE A 144 3.72 1.72 13.08
CA ILE A 144 3.96 3.10 12.63
C ILE A 144 2.61 3.61 12.12
N ASP A 145 1.97 4.49 12.88
CA ASP A 145 0.58 4.91 12.66
C ASP A 145 0.47 5.97 11.55
N LYS A 146 -0.75 6.36 11.23
CA LYS A 146 -1.08 7.31 10.16
C LYS A 146 -0.26 8.59 10.26
N SER A 147 0.31 9.02 9.13
CA SER A 147 1.07 10.28 9.02
C SER A 147 2.21 10.46 10.03
N ALA A 148 2.68 9.39 10.68
CA ALA A 148 3.65 9.45 11.80
C ALA A 148 4.89 10.29 11.47
N PHE A 149 5.43 10.19 10.26
CA PHE A 149 6.59 10.96 9.76
C PHE A 149 6.25 11.83 8.54
N ARG A 150 4.96 12.12 8.32
CA ARG A 150 4.55 12.92 7.16
C ARG A 150 5.32 14.24 7.07
N ASN A 151 5.87 14.53 5.86
CA ASN A 151 6.64 15.75 5.60
C ASN A 151 7.84 15.94 6.54
N SER A 152 8.49 14.85 6.95
CA SER A 152 9.78 14.85 7.65
C SER A 152 10.95 14.95 6.67
N GLY A 153 12.13 15.26 7.20
CA GLY A 153 13.36 15.40 6.43
C GLY A 153 14.13 14.12 6.19
N LEU A 154 13.55 12.94 6.50
CA LEU A 154 14.22 11.65 6.40
C LEU A 154 14.84 11.44 5.02
N LYS A 155 16.11 11.00 5.00
CA LYS A 155 16.90 10.67 3.80
C LYS A 155 16.93 9.17 3.52
N SER A 156 16.96 8.37 4.57
CA SER A 156 16.89 6.91 4.50
C SER A 156 16.00 6.36 5.61
N LEU A 157 15.44 5.18 5.37
CA LEU A 157 14.62 4.49 6.35
C LEU A 157 14.99 3.02 6.36
N ASN A 158 15.37 2.50 7.53
CA ASN A 158 15.59 1.08 7.75
C ASN A 158 14.62 0.58 8.82
N ILE A 159 13.80 -0.42 8.48
CA ILE A 159 12.86 -1.07 9.41
C ILE A 159 13.23 -2.54 9.54
N GLU A 160 14.03 -2.84 10.55
CA GLU A 160 14.45 -4.19 10.91
C GLU A 160 13.77 -4.65 12.20
N ILE A 161 12.71 -5.43 12.06
CA ILE A 161 11.95 -5.99 13.18
C ILE A 161 12.52 -7.35 13.55
N SER A 162 12.71 -7.60 14.85
CA SER A 162 13.23 -8.85 15.40
C SER A 162 12.41 -10.07 14.97
N ASP A 163 13.04 -11.25 14.96
CA ASP A 163 12.37 -12.51 14.64
C ASP A 163 11.20 -12.78 15.61
N GLY A 164 10.06 -13.19 15.04
CA GLY A 164 8.81 -13.37 15.77
C GLY A 164 7.98 -12.08 15.95
N GLY A 165 8.57 -10.91 15.68
CA GLY A 165 7.87 -9.62 15.69
C GLY A 165 7.01 -9.42 14.42
N LYS A 166 6.15 -8.40 14.47
CA LYS A 166 5.34 -7.95 13.31
C LYS A 166 5.21 -6.43 13.39
N CYS A 167 5.54 -5.74 12.30
CA CYS A 167 5.33 -4.30 12.16
C CYS A 167 4.29 -4.00 11.07
N LEU A 168 3.43 -3.02 11.37
CA LEU A 168 2.41 -2.50 10.45
C LEU A 168 2.70 -1.02 10.20
N VAL A 169 2.73 -0.61 8.93
CA VAL A 169 2.92 0.77 8.49
C VAL A 169 1.62 1.27 7.88
N TYR A 170 1.01 2.25 8.54
CA TYR A 170 -0.32 2.74 8.16
C TYR A 170 -0.27 3.88 7.13
N ASP A 171 -1.47 4.31 6.73
CA ASP A 171 -1.70 5.29 5.66
C ASP A 171 -0.91 6.59 5.89
N LYS A 172 -0.24 7.04 4.83
CA LYS A 172 0.55 8.27 4.81
C LYS A 172 1.67 8.36 5.86
N ALA A 173 2.10 7.24 6.46
CA ALA A 173 3.08 7.23 7.56
C ALA A 173 4.34 8.03 7.23
N PHE A 174 4.84 7.94 6.00
CA PHE A 174 6.00 8.67 5.47
C PHE A 174 5.66 9.59 4.29
N ALA A 175 4.38 9.94 4.12
CA ALA A 175 3.96 10.73 2.97
C ALA A 175 4.67 12.09 2.92
N SER A 176 5.03 12.54 1.71
CA SER A 176 5.72 13.81 1.46
C SER A 176 7.10 13.95 2.14
N CYS A 177 7.77 12.85 2.47
CA CYS A 177 9.17 12.85 2.86
C CYS A 177 10.03 13.06 1.60
N LYS A 178 10.16 14.33 1.18
CA LYS A 178 10.73 14.70 -0.13
C LYS A 178 12.20 14.35 -0.30
N HIS A 179 12.94 14.17 0.80
CA HIS A 179 14.35 13.82 0.81
C HIS A 179 14.63 12.34 1.00
N LEU A 180 13.59 11.52 1.19
CA LEU A 180 13.71 10.07 1.38
C LEU A 180 14.16 9.41 0.06
N GLU A 181 15.37 8.86 0.04
CA GLU A 181 16.03 8.27 -1.13
C GLU A 181 15.95 6.75 -1.16
N SER A 182 16.01 6.12 0.02
CA SER A 182 16.00 4.66 0.15
C SER A 182 15.20 4.19 1.35
N VAL A 183 14.57 3.03 1.19
CA VAL A 183 13.80 2.34 2.23
C VAL A 183 14.15 0.87 2.21
N TYR A 184 14.47 0.30 3.37
CA TYR A 184 14.62 -1.13 3.56
C TYR A 184 13.58 -1.62 4.57
N LEU A 185 12.89 -2.70 4.25
CA LEU A 185 11.86 -3.35 5.09
C LEU A 185 12.17 -4.85 5.18
N ASN A 186 12.49 -5.35 6.38
CA ASN A 186 12.75 -6.77 6.50
C ASN A 186 11.45 -7.63 6.44
N LYS A 187 11.61 -8.97 6.43
CA LYS A 187 10.52 -9.95 6.33
C LYS A 187 9.42 -9.83 7.40
N ASN A 188 9.69 -9.13 8.51
CA ASN A 188 8.78 -8.97 9.63
C ASN A 188 7.91 -7.71 9.55
N VAL A 189 8.11 -6.85 8.57
CA VAL A 189 7.13 -5.84 8.16
C VAL A 189 6.01 -6.56 7.40
N LYS A 190 4.77 -6.52 7.91
CA LYS A 190 3.67 -7.37 7.41
C LYS A 190 2.65 -6.63 6.59
N ILE A 191 2.46 -5.35 6.84
CA ILE A 191 1.52 -4.49 6.12
C ILE A 191 2.19 -3.14 5.91
N VAL A 192 2.12 -2.65 4.67
CA VAL A 192 2.42 -1.26 4.31
C VAL A 192 1.20 -0.75 3.54
N GLU A 193 0.50 0.23 4.11
CA GLU A 193 -0.71 0.75 3.47
C GLU A 193 -0.38 1.60 2.23
N ARG A 194 -1.36 1.68 1.33
CA ARG A 194 -1.22 2.17 -0.04
C ARG A 194 -0.56 3.55 -0.17
N MET A 195 -0.83 4.47 0.76
CA MET A 195 -0.32 5.86 0.68
C MET A 195 0.88 6.10 1.61
N ALA A 196 1.47 5.03 2.19
CA ALA A 196 2.51 5.16 3.21
C ALA A 196 3.69 6.05 2.77
N PHE A 197 4.11 5.97 1.52
CA PHE A 197 5.22 6.76 0.93
C PHE A 197 4.75 7.75 -0.14
N ALA A 198 3.47 8.12 -0.18
CA ALA A 198 2.95 9.02 -1.19
C ALA A 198 3.68 10.40 -1.17
N GLY A 199 4.11 10.86 -2.35
CA GLY A 199 4.80 12.15 -2.48
C GLY A 199 6.25 12.17 -2.00
N CYS A 200 6.90 11.01 -1.80
CA CYS A 200 8.35 10.89 -1.58
C CYS A 200 9.08 11.03 -2.92
N THR A 201 9.31 12.27 -3.35
CA THR A 201 9.78 12.56 -4.71
C THR A 201 11.23 12.17 -5.00
N SER A 202 12.06 11.97 -3.97
CA SER A 202 13.45 11.51 -4.12
C SER A 202 13.64 10.01 -3.93
N LEU A 203 12.56 9.27 -3.63
CA LEU A 203 12.65 7.85 -3.32
C LEU A 203 13.00 7.06 -4.59
N MET A 204 14.19 6.44 -4.59
CA MET A 204 14.75 5.70 -5.72
C MET A 204 14.56 4.19 -5.61
N ALA A 205 14.58 3.66 -4.39
CA ALA A 205 14.45 2.23 -4.15
C ALA A 205 13.70 1.94 -2.85
N ILE A 206 12.87 0.89 -2.89
CA ILE A 206 12.44 0.18 -1.69
C ILE A 206 12.87 -1.27 -1.82
N GLU A 207 13.66 -1.70 -0.87
CA GLU A 207 14.03 -3.10 -0.70
C GLU A 207 13.14 -3.70 0.38
N PHE A 208 12.50 -4.82 0.09
CA PHE A 208 11.69 -5.55 1.07
C PHE A 208 11.94 -7.05 0.95
N GLU A 209 12.18 -7.69 2.08
CA GLU A 209 12.38 -9.15 2.15
C GLU A 209 11.07 -9.93 2.15
N ASN A 210 9.93 -9.28 2.46
CA ASN A 210 8.63 -9.94 2.51
C ASN A 210 7.95 -9.94 1.14
N PRO A 211 7.90 -11.09 0.43
CA PRO A 211 7.28 -11.17 -0.90
C PRO A 211 5.78 -10.87 -0.89
N SER A 212 5.11 -10.95 0.27
CA SER A 212 3.69 -10.62 0.40
C SER A 212 3.42 -9.10 0.42
N LEU A 213 4.45 -8.26 0.55
CA LEU A 213 4.34 -6.80 0.43
C LEU A 213 4.30 -6.30 -1.03
N THR A 214 4.26 -7.19 -2.01
CA THR A 214 4.09 -6.88 -3.44
C THR A 214 2.73 -6.30 -3.80
N GLY A 215 1.80 -6.20 -2.85
CA GLY A 215 0.60 -5.36 -2.95
C GLY A 215 0.95 -3.88 -3.07
N PRO A 216 0.00 -2.99 -3.39
CA PRO A 216 0.27 -1.60 -3.75
C PRO A 216 0.93 -0.84 -2.59
N ILE A 217 2.24 -0.97 -2.47
CA ILE A 217 3.07 -0.02 -1.74
C ILE A 217 2.95 1.27 -2.54
N GLY A 218 2.03 2.08 -2.13
CA GLY A 218 1.66 3.41 -2.56
C GLY A 218 2.10 3.88 -3.95
N GLU A 219 1.41 4.84 -4.48
CA GLU A 219 1.81 5.54 -5.70
C GLU A 219 3.26 6.01 -5.56
N PHE A 220 4.20 5.17 -5.99
CA PHE A 220 5.60 5.52 -6.11
C PHE A 220 5.75 6.60 -7.18
N ASN A 221 5.97 7.83 -6.79
CA ASN A 221 6.61 8.80 -7.66
C ASN A 221 8.14 8.57 -7.72
N ALA A 222 8.56 7.31 -7.77
CA ALA A 222 9.96 6.93 -7.71
C ALA A 222 10.64 6.81 -9.09
N LEU A 223 10.14 7.54 -10.10
CA LEU A 223 10.96 7.82 -11.26
C LEU A 223 11.89 8.98 -10.92
N THR A 224 13.18 8.79 -11.12
CA THR A 224 14.18 9.86 -10.99
C THR A 224 13.85 11.00 -11.94
N LYS A 225 14.41 12.19 -11.71
CA LYS A 225 14.26 13.32 -12.63
C LYS A 225 14.72 12.93 -14.03
N ASP A 226 15.87 12.24 -14.13
CA ASP A 226 16.46 11.81 -15.39
C ASP A 226 15.58 10.77 -16.12
N GLU A 227 14.97 9.83 -15.40
CA GLU A 227 14.00 8.88 -15.98
C GLU A 227 12.75 9.58 -16.49
N LYS A 228 12.23 10.57 -15.76
CA LYS A 228 11.10 11.38 -16.22
C LYS A 228 11.44 12.18 -17.48
N GLU A 229 12.63 12.78 -17.52
CA GLU A 229 13.12 13.52 -18.69
C GLU A 229 13.36 12.60 -19.90
N LEU A 230 13.96 11.42 -19.68
CA LEU A 230 14.15 10.41 -20.72
C LEU A 230 12.82 9.93 -21.32
N ILE A 231 11.86 9.58 -20.46
CA ILE A 231 10.53 9.14 -20.88
C ILE A 231 9.81 10.27 -21.62
N ALA A 232 9.87 11.51 -21.11
CA ALA A 232 9.25 12.66 -21.78
C ALA A 232 9.87 12.92 -23.16
N ALA A 233 11.20 12.83 -23.29
CA ALA A 233 11.89 12.98 -24.58
C ALA A 233 11.52 11.88 -25.58
N GLU A 234 11.45 10.61 -25.14
CA GLU A 234 11.02 9.50 -25.99
C GLU A 234 9.55 9.63 -26.42
N LEU A 235 8.67 10.07 -25.51
CA LEU A 235 7.26 10.29 -25.82
C LEU A 235 7.09 11.44 -26.82
N GLN A 236 7.83 12.52 -26.63
CA GLN A 236 7.82 13.67 -27.55
C GLN A 236 8.30 13.30 -28.94
N ALA A 237 9.42 12.54 -29.03
CA ALA A 237 9.96 12.07 -30.30
C ALA A 237 9.04 11.09 -31.05
N LYS A 238 8.28 10.25 -30.31
CA LYS A 238 7.50 9.14 -30.88
C LYS A 238 6.04 9.50 -31.17
N TYR A 239 5.48 10.49 -30.47
CA TYR A 239 4.04 10.76 -30.48
C TYR A 239 3.65 12.23 -30.72
N ASP A 240 4.58 13.13 -31.09
CA ASP A 240 4.34 14.58 -31.24
C ASP A 240 3.64 15.19 -30.02
N PHE A 241 4.13 14.86 -28.85
CA PHE A 241 3.42 15.05 -27.60
C PHE A 241 3.56 16.47 -27.05
N VAL A 242 2.42 17.08 -26.71
CA VAL A 242 2.31 18.27 -25.85
C VAL A 242 1.30 17.94 -24.75
N GLY A 243 1.76 17.55 -23.56
CA GLY A 243 0.84 17.22 -22.47
C GLY A 243 1.55 16.81 -21.18
N ASP A 244 0.78 16.75 -20.09
CA ASP A 244 1.29 16.41 -18.77
C ASP A 244 1.60 14.91 -18.64
N PHE A 245 2.83 14.59 -18.23
CA PHE A 245 3.26 13.27 -17.91
C PHE A 245 3.10 13.04 -16.38
N TYR A 246 2.11 12.23 -16.01
CA TYR A 246 1.89 11.83 -14.63
C TYR A 246 2.08 10.31 -14.51
N PRO A 247 3.30 9.84 -14.16
CA PRO A 247 3.52 8.42 -13.95
C PRO A 247 2.81 7.98 -12.68
N LYS A 248 1.97 6.94 -12.80
CA LYS A 248 1.32 6.29 -11.69
C LYS A 248 1.85 4.86 -11.58
N CYS A 249 2.43 4.48 -10.44
CA CYS A 249 2.83 3.10 -10.20
C CYS A 249 1.59 2.18 -10.13
N ILE A 250 1.60 1.10 -10.89
CA ILE A 250 0.56 0.08 -10.94
C ILE A 250 1.04 -1.30 -10.45
N GLY A 251 2.13 -1.31 -9.67
CA GLY A 251 2.73 -2.49 -9.04
C GLY A 251 4.02 -2.97 -9.73
N HIS A 252 4.86 -3.72 -9.01
CA HIS A 252 6.07 -4.39 -9.52
C HIS A 252 7.08 -3.48 -10.25
N GLY A 253 7.22 -2.21 -9.85
CA GLY A 253 8.08 -1.25 -10.53
C GLY A 253 7.56 -0.81 -11.91
N ILE A 254 6.30 -1.07 -12.20
CA ILE A 254 5.64 -0.66 -13.44
C ILE A 254 4.90 0.66 -13.22
N PHE A 255 5.17 1.62 -14.08
CA PHE A 255 4.54 2.94 -14.05
C PHE A 255 3.60 3.10 -15.24
N LEU A 256 2.35 3.45 -14.94
CA LEU A 256 1.39 3.87 -15.93
C LEU A 256 1.70 5.31 -16.35
N TYR A 257 1.79 5.56 -17.64
CA TYR A 257 1.79 6.92 -18.16
C TYR A 257 0.65 7.11 -19.17
N ARG A 258 0.28 8.37 -19.39
CA ARG A 258 -0.79 8.70 -20.35
C ARG A 258 -0.35 9.82 -21.27
N ILE A 259 -0.87 9.79 -22.50
CA ILE A 259 -0.82 10.87 -23.44
C ILE A 259 -2.24 11.40 -23.62
N THR A 260 -2.40 12.71 -23.50
CA THR A 260 -3.67 13.40 -23.73
C THR A 260 -3.54 14.22 -25.00
N ARG A 261 -4.40 13.97 -25.99
CA ARG A 261 -4.47 14.77 -27.20
C ARG A 261 -5.59 15.80 -27.09
N TYR A 262 -5.30 17.02 -27.51
CA TYR A 262 -6.26 18.13 -27.55
C TYR A 262 -6.58 18.50 -28.98
N ALA A 263 -7.86 18.76 -29.26
CA ALA A 263 -8.32 19.37 -30.48
C ALA A 263 -9.23 20.55 -30.13
N LYS A 264 -8.95 21.74 -30.70
CA LYS A 264 -9.70 22.99 -30.42
C LYS A 264 -9.82 23.34 -28.92
N GLY A 265 -8.80 22.97 -28.12
CA GLY A 265 -8.78 23.24 -26.68
C GLY A 265 -9.52 22.19 -25.82
N GLU A 266 -10.16 21.18 -26.41
CA GLU A 266 -10.83 20.09 -25.73
C GLU A 266 -10.03 18.78 -25.83
N ILE A 267 -10.15 17.93 -24.82
CA ILE A 267 -9.53 16.59 -24.82
C ILE A 267 -10.26 15.74 -25.87
N CYS A 268 -9.53 15.31 -26.90
CA CYS A 268 -10.10 14.48 -27.97
C CYS A 268 -9.70 13.00 -27.86
N ASP A 269 -8.57 12.68 -27.24
CA ASP A 269 -8.11 11.29 -27.05
C ASP A 269 -7.17 11.18 -25.84
N ILE A 270 -7.28 10.06 -25.10
CA ILE A 270 -6.38 9.68 -24.03
C ILE A 270 -5.88 8.27 -24.29
N LYS A 271 -4.56 8.11 -24.33
CA LYS A 271 -3.91 6.80 -24.43
C LYS A 271 -2.99 6.56 -23.26
N TYR A 272 -2.89 5.31 -22.88
CA TYR A 272 -2.06 4.82 -21.79
C TYR A 272 -0.98 3.88 -22.30
N GLY A 273 0.17 3.91 -21.65
CA GLY A 273 1.26 3.00 -21.81
C GLY A 273 1.89 2.68 -20.45
N ILE A 274 2.86 1.81 -20.41
CA ILE A 274 3.60 1.47 -19.19
C ILE A 274 5.10 1.67 -19.39
N TYR A 275 5.76 2.08 -18.30
CA TYR A 275 7.21 2.08 -18.16
C TYR A 275 7.60 1.07 -17.08
N ASN A 276 8.48 0.15 -17.43
CA ASN A 276 9.05 -0.81 -16.49
C ASN A 276 10.37 -0.26 -15.97
N SER A 277 10.41 0.19 -14.72
CA SER A 277 11.61 0.79 -14.11
C SER A 277 12.74 -0.20 -13.87
N VAL A 278 12.46 -1.51 -13.82
CA VAL A 278 13.46 -2.56 -13.65
C VAL A 278 14.19 -2.81 -14.96
N THR A 279 13.45 -3.03 -16.04
CA THR A 279 14.03 -3.31 -17.38
C THR A 279 14.32 -2.06 -18.19
N LYS A 280 13.93 -0.86 -17.67
CA LYS A 280 14.02 0.44 -18.37
C LYS A 280 13.26 0.46 -19.72
N LEU A 281 12.27 -0.40 -19.87
CA LEU A 281 11.49 -0.52 -21.09
C LEU A 281 10.29 0.42 -21.07
N LEU A 282 10.20 1.30 -22.07
CA LEU A 282 9.03 2.10 -22.35
C LEU A 282 8.13 1.38 -23.37
N GLY A 283 6.99 0.90 -22.92
CA GLY A 283 5.99 0.25 -23.78
C GLY A 283 5.22 1.24 -24.66
N PRO A 284 4.42 0.76 -25.62
CA PRO A 284 3.66 1.61 -26.51
C PRO A 284 2.49 2.30 -25.79
N CYS A 285 2.24 3.57 -26.15
CA CYS A 285 1.10 4.35 -25.64
C CYS A 285 -0.12 4.20 -26.57
N VAL A 286 -0.76 3.04 -26.50
CA VAL A 286 -1.83 2.68 -27.47
C VAL A 286 -3.14 2.25 -26.80
N TYR A 287 -3.14 2.06 -25.48
CA TYR A 287 -4.29 1.54 -24.76
C TYR A 287 -5.25 2.64 -24.36
N ASN A 288 -6.55 2.40 -24.50
CA ASN A 288 -7.60 3.30 -24.02
C ASN A 288 -7.77 3.19 -22.48
N PHE A 289 -7.40 2.04 -21.93
CA PHE A 289 -7.39 1.80 -20.49
C PHE A 289 -6.43 0.65 -20.14
N LEU A 290 -5.79 0.74 -18.97
CA LEU A 290 -4.95 -0.30 -18.38
C LEU A 290 -5.33 -0.44 -16.91
N TRP A 291 -5.52 -1.69 -16.48
CA TRP A 291 -5.77 -2.03 -15.07
C TRP A 291 -4.45 -2.31 -14.34
N SER A 292 -4.52 -2.47 -13.01
CA SER A 292 -3.37 -2.90 -12.22
C SER A 292 -2.93 -4.31 -12.60
N PHE A 293 -1.64 -4.61 -12.41
CA PHE A 293 -1.12 -5.96 -12.59
C PHE A 293 -1.66 -6.89 -11.50
N GLU A 294 -2.10 -8.07 -11.91
CA GLU A 294 -2.59 -9.16 -11.05
C GLU A 294 -1.45 -10.12 -10.67
N GLU A 295 -1.73 -11.07 -9.78
CA GLU A 295 -0.83 -12.19 -9.53
C GLU A 295 -0.52 -12.91 -10.86
N GLY A 296 0.77 -13.14 -11.13
CA GLY A 296 1.23 -13.68 -12.42
C GLY A 296 1.78 -12.64 -13.39
N GLY A 297 1.81 -11.34 -13.00
CA GLY A 297 2.50 -10.29 -13.75
C GLY A 297 1.82 -9.91 -15.07
N ILE A 298 0.50 -10.05 -15.15
CA ILE A 298 -0.32 -9.62 -16.28
C ILE A 298 -1.32 -8.55 -15.87
N ALA A 299 -1.65 -7.64 -16.78
CA ALA A 299 -2.66 -6.61 -16.57
C ALA A 299 -3.69 -6.63 -17.69
N ARG A 300 -4.96 -6.46 -17.35
CA ARG A 300 -6.02 -6.30 -18.35
C ARG A 300 -5.82 -4.97 -19.09
N ALA A 301 -5.91 -5.00 -20.40
CA ALA A 301 -5.75 -3.87 -21.28
C ALA A 301 -6.97 -3.69 -22.19
N LYS A 302 -7.27 -2.43 -22.54
CA LYS A 302 -8.30 -2.10 -23.52
C LYS A 302 -7.69 -1.24 -24.62
N ARG A 303 -7.76 -1.71 -25.86
CA ARG A 303 -7.30 -0.99 -27.06
C ARG A 303 -8.39 -1.03 -28.11
N ASN A 304 -8.72 0.13 -28.70
CA ASN A 304 -9.78 0.26 -29.70
C ASN A 304 -11.11 -0.39 -29.28
N PHE A 305 -11.48 -0.16 -27.99
CA PHE A 305 -12.69 -0.71 -27.34
C PHE A 305 -12.71 -2.25 -27.19
N LYS A 306 -11.61 -2.93 -27.50
CA LYS A 306 -11.44 -4.38 -27.31
C LYS A 306 -10.50 -4.67 -26.14
N TYR A 307 -10.79 -5.74 -25.40
CA TYR A 307 -10.05 -6.18 -24.24
C TYR A 307 -9.03 -7.26 -24.59
N GLY A 308 -7.94 -7.28 -23.83
CA GLY A 308 -6.88 -8.27 -23.82
C GLY A 308 -6.06 -8.16 -22.55
N TRP A 309 -4.90 -8.79 -22.49
CA TRP A 309 -3.96 -8.71 -21.37
C TRP A 309 -2.53 -8.53 -21.86
N ILE A 310 -1.78 -7.73 -21.12
CA ILE A 310 -0.36 -7.46 -21.36
C ILE A 310 0.49 -7.96 -20.19
N ASN A 311 1.74 -8.29 -20.46
CA ASN A 311 2.74 -8.52 -19.41
C ASN A 311 3.44 -7.20 -19.01
N MET A 312 4.36 -7.31 -18.05
CA MET A 312 5.14 -6.18 -17.53
C MET A 312 6.11 -5.55 -18.56
N ASN A 313 6.30 -6.17 -19.72
CA ASN A 313 7.08 -5.64 -20.83
C ASN A 313 6.21 -5.03 -21.94
N SER A 314 4.91 -4.83 -21.69
CA SER A 314 3.93 -4.34 -22.69
C SER A 314 3.64 -5.29 -23.85
N GLU A 315 4.02 -6.55 -23.75
CA GLU A 315 3.68 -7.55 -24.75
C GLU A 315 2.23 -8.02 -24.54
N GLU A 316 1.44 -8.04 -25.60
CA GLU A 316 0.09 -8.60 -25.55
C GLU A 316 0.15 -10.12 -25.46
N ILE A 317 -0.01 -10.67 -24.26
CA ILE A 317 -0.10 -12.11 -24.04
C ILE A 317 -1.44 -12.65 -24.53
N ILE A 318 -2.50 -11.87 -24.29
CA ILE A 318 -3.82 -12.13 -24.86
C ILE A 318 -4.18 -10.90 -25.70
N PRO A 319 -4.31 -11.04 -27.03
CA PRO A 319 -4.54 -9.89 -27.92
C PRO A 319 -5.79 -9.11 -27.55
N CYS A 320 -5.75 -7.79 -27.70
CA CYS A 320 -6.91 -6.90 -27.53
C CYS A 320 -7.91 -7.07 -28.69
N LYS A 321 -8.63 -8.18 -28.71
CA LYS A 321 -9.63 -8.54 -29.73
C LYS A 321 -11.04 -8.81 -29.17
N TYR A 322 -11.17 -8.99 -27.87
CA TYR A 322 -12.42 -9.38 -27.23
C TYR A 322 -13.31 -8.18 -26.93
N CYS A 323 -14.60 -8.28 -27.18
CA CYS A 323 -15.57 -7.22 -26.89
C CYS A 323 -15.98 -7.21 -25.42
N ASP A 324 -15.91 -8.37 -24.75
CA ASP A 324 -16.23 -8.54 -23.33
C ASP A 324 -15.36 -9.62 -22.70
N VAL A 325 -15.03 -9.45 -21.41
CA VAL A 325 -14.16 -10.35 -20.66
C VAL A 325 -14.52 -10.34 -19.16
N SER A 326 -14.36 -11.49 -18.48
CA SER A 326 -14.39 -11.56 -17.02
C SER A 326 -13.05 -11.16 -16.41
N ASP A 327 -12.99 -11.07 -15.07
CA ASP A 327 -11.72 -11.07 -14.35
C ASP A 327 -11.02 -12.42 -14.51
N MET A 328 -9.68 -12.42 -14.33
CA MET A 328 -8.88 -13.64 -14.37
C MET A 328 -9.10 -14.43 -13.07
N GLU A 329 -9.54 -15.67 -13.16
CA GLU A 329 -9.77 -16.56 -12.02
C GLU A 329 -9.03 -17.88 -12.24
N ASN A 330 -8.16 -18.28 -11.29
CA ASN A 330 -7.34 -19.50 -11.38
C ASN A 330 -6.52 -19.61 -12.70
N GLY A 331 -6.10 -18.47 -13.25
CA GLY A 331 -5.34 -18.40 -14.50
C GLY A 331 -6.17 -18.51 -15.78
N TYR A 332 -7.48 -18.34 -15.70
CA TYR A 332 -8.42 -18.36 -16.84
C TYR A 332 -9.39 -17.17 -16.80
N ALA A 333 -9.82 -16.70 -17.97
CA ALA A 333 -10.86 -15.68 -18.09
C ALA A 333 -11.90 -16.10 -19.15
N HIS A 334 -13.17 -15.76 -18.91
CA HIS A 334 -14.17 -15.80 -19.94
C HIS A 334 -13.96 -14.66 -20.93
N VAL A 335 -14.19 -14.94 -22.22
CA VAL A 335 -14.02 -13.97 -23.31
C VAL A 335 -15.15 -14.07 -24.32
N LYS A 336 -15.48 -12.93 -24.95
CA LYS A 336 -16.35 -12.87 -26.14
C LYS A 336 -15.65 -12.08 -27.23
N GLU A 337 -15.62 -12.57 -28.46
CA GLU A 337 -15.07 -11.81 -29.59
C GLU A 337 -16.07 -10.77 -30.13
N ASN A 338 -17.37 -11.13 -30.19
CA ASN A 338 -18.46 -10.24 -30.54
C ASN A 338 -19.54 -10.22 -29.45
N LYS A 339 -20.42 -9.22 -29.49
CA LYS A 339 -21.45 -9.00 -28.47
C LYS A 339 -22.42 -10.18 -28.32
N ASP A 340 -22.78 -10.77 -29.44
CA ASP A 340 -23.78 -11.85 -29.51
C ASP A 340 -23.17 -13.26 -29.38
N ASP A 341 -21.83 -13.34 -29.27
CA ASP A 341 -21.13 -14.60 -29.08
C ASP A 341 -21.48 -15.24 -27.73
N THR A 342 -21.40 -16.56 -27.66
CA THR A 342 -21.33 -17.26 -26.39
C THR A 342 -19.90 -17.16 -25.82
N TRP A 343 -19.78 -17.37 -24.51
CA TRP A 343 -18.51 -17.27 -23.81
C TRP A 343 -17.53 -18.36 -24.24
N GLY A 344 -16.27 -17.96 -24.50
CA GLY A 344 -15.12 -18.83 -24.57
C GLY A 344 -14.29 -18.74 -23.30
N LEU A 345 -13.20 -19.50 -23.21
CA LEU A 345 -12.19 -19.44 -22.16
C LEU A 345 -10.79 -19.30 -22.73
N VAL A 346 -10.04 -18.34 -22.19
CA VAL A 346 -8.61 -18.18 -22.44
C VAL A 346 -7.82 -18.43 -21.18
N ARG A 347 -6.64 -19.01 -21.33
CA ARG A 347 -5.63 -19.17 -20.26
C ARG A 347 -4.75 -17.93 -20.19
N MET A 348 -4.23 -17.58 -19.00
CA MET A 348 -3.31 -16.45 -18.80
C MET A 348 -2.04 -16.51 -19.69
N THR A 349 -1.72 -17.67 -20.27
CA THR A 349 -0.62 -17.83 -21.23
C THR A 349 -0.98 -17.40 -22.66
N GLY A 350 -2.22 -16.93 -22.90
CA GLY A 350 -2.74 -16.55 -24.22
C GLY A 350 -3.40 -17.70 -25.00
N LYS A 351 -3.33 -18.94 -24.48
CA LYS A 351 -3.98 -20.09 -25.14
C LYS A 351 -5.50 -19.99 -25.03
N VAL A 352 -6.21 -20.03 -26.16
CA VAL A 352 -7.65 -20.24 -26.20
C VAL A 352 -7.93 -21.72 -25.89
N VAL A 353 -8.57 -21.98 -24.76
CA VAL A 353 -8.90 -23.34 -24.32
C VAL A 353 -10.29 -23.74 -24.82
N VAL A 354 -11.25 -22.85 -24.69
CA VAL A 354 -12.59 -23.03 -25.26
C VAL A 354 -12.87 -21.87 -26.20
N PRO A 355 -12.99 -22.10 -27.51
CA PRO A 355 -13.38 -21.07 -28.47
C PRO A 355 -14.76 -20.48 -28.16
N CYS A 356 -14.96 -19.19 -28.45
CA CYS A 356 -16.29 -18.59 -28.47
C CYS A 356 -17.22 -19.34 -29.44
N ASN A 357 -18.49 -19.39 -29.12
CA ASN A 357 -19.53 -20.05 -29.96
C ASN A 357 -19.43 -21.58 -30.09
N LYS A 358 -18.48 -22.21 -29.38
CA LYS A 358 -18.40 -23.68 -29.38
C LYS A 358 -19.46 -24.31 -28.49
N TYR A 359 -19.77 -23.68 -27.38
CA TYR A 359 -20.76 -24.14 -26.38
C TYR A 359 -21.74 -23.03 -26.05
N GLU A 360 -22.93 -23.37 -25.59
CA GLU A 360 -23.98 -22.41 -25.14
C GLU A 360 -23.58 -21.72 -23.84
N ASP A 361 -22.85 -22.44 -22.96
CA ASP A 361 -22.41 -21.95 -21.67
C ASP A 361 -21.10 -22.67 -21.27
N VAL A 362 -20.21 -21.95 -20.55
CA VAL A 362 -18.91 -22.44 -20.11
C VAL A 362 -18.64 -21.97 -18.70
N ARG A 363 -18.37 -22.90 -17.78
CA ARG A 363 -18.00 -22.60 -16.39
C ARG A 363 -16.48 -22.47 -16.25
N MET A 364 -16.02 -21.70 -15.24
CA MET A 364 -14.59 -21.60 -14.94
C MET A 364 -13.97 -22.93 -14.55
N PHE A 365 -12.69 -23.10 -14.91
CA PHE A 365 -11.91 -24.26 -14.53
C PHE A 365 -11.83 -24.45 -13.02
N LYS A 366 -12.00 -25.69 -12.61
CA LYS A 366 -11.73 -26.12 -11.22
C LYS A 366 -11.12 -27.51 -11.25
N ASN A 367 -9.96 -27.64 -10.61
CA ASN A 367 -9.21 -28.92 -10.52
C ASN A 367 -8.97 -29.59 -11.90
N GLY A 368 -8.61 -28.79 -12.92
CA GLY A 368 -8.25 -29.25 -14.26
C GLY A 368 -9.42 -29.43 -15.22
N TYR A 369 -10.67 -29.12 -14.84
CA TYR A 369 -11.86 -29.32 -15.68
C TYR A 369 -12.78 -28.11 -15.67
N ALA A 370 -13.37 -27.81 -16.84
CA ALA A 370 -14.41 -26.81 -16.99
C ALA A 370 -15.72 -27.49 -17.46
N GLY A 371 -16.85 -27.13 -16.83
CA GLY A 371 -18.15 -27.54 -17.30
C GLY A 371 -18.54 -26.80 -18.57
N VAL A 372 -19.00 -27.49 -19.59
CA VAL A 372 -19.47 -26.93 -20.88
C VAL A 372 -20.87 -27.42 -21.18
N ARG A 373 -21.71 -26.58 -21.80
CA ARG A 373 -23.08 -26.91 -22.14
C ARG A 373 -23.33 -26.85 -23.65
N LEU A 374 -23.88 -27.90 -24.20
CA LEU A 374 -24.30 -27.97 -25.58
C LEU A 374 -25.67 -28.73 -25.67
N ASN A 375 -26.60 -28.23 -26.47
CA ASN A 375 -27.96 -28.76 -26.60
C ASN A 375 -28.67 -28.91 -25.23
N ASN A 376 -28.51 -27.87 -24.37
CA ASN A 376 -29.01 -27.84 -23.00
C ASN A 376 -28.47 -28.92 -22.04
N LEU A 377 -27.45 -29.65 -22.43
CA LEU A 377 -26.81 -30.69 -21.62
C LEU A 377 -25.37 -30.31 -21.28
N TRP A 378 -24.94 -30.66 -20.07
CA TRP A 378 -23.60 -30.39 -19.55
C TRP A 378 -22.66 -31.57 -19.76
N GLY A 379 -21.45 -31.25 -20.10
CA GLY A 379 -20.27 -32.13 -20.12
C GLY A 379 -19.05 -31.43 -19.53
N PHE A 380 -17.86 -31.94 -19.81
CA PHE A 380 -16.61 -31.34 -19.29
C PHE A 380 -15.50 -31.37 -20.36
N VAL A 381 -14.71 -30.30 -20.34
CA VAL A 381 -13.44 -30.21 -21.07
C VAL A 381 -12.25 -30.18 -20.11
N ASN A 382 -11.09 -30.66 -20.57
CA ASN A 382 -9.82 -30.56 -19.86
C ASN A 382 -9.11 -29.23 -20.17
N GLU A 383 -7.90 -29.03 -19.61
CA GLU A 383 -7.08 -27.81 -19.79
C GLU A 383 -6.53 -27.65 -21.23
N GLU A 384 -6.57 -28.70 -22.04
CA GLU A 384 -6.24 -28.69 -23.47
C GLU A 384 -7.43 -28.24 -24.32
N GLY A 385 -8.64 -28.20 -23.77
CA GLY A 385 -9.91 -27.89 -24.44
C GLY A 385 -10.55 -29.11 -25.10
N GLU A 386 -10.11 -30.32 -24.75
CA GLU A 386 -10.65 -31.58 -25.23
C GLU A 386 -11.86 -31.98 -24.37
N GLU A 387 -12.93 -32.42 -25.02
CA GLU A 387 -14.10 -32.95 -24.35
C GLU A 387 -13.79 -34.34 -23.77
N VAL A 388 -13.70 -34.39 -22.42
CA VAL A 388 -13.39 -35.63 -21.68
C VAL A 388 -14.66 -36.33 -21.19
N ILE A 389 -15.73 -35.58 -20.99
CA ILE A 389 -17.04 -36.11 -20.65
C ILE A 389 -18.05 -35.43 -21.57
N PRO A 390 -18.75 -36.21 -22.46
CA PRO A 390 -19.72 -35.67 -23.39
C PRO A 390 -20.85 -34.89 -22.71
N CYS A 391 -21.40 -33.90 -23.43
CA CYS A 391 -22.58 -33.15 -22.99
C CYS A 391 -23.80 -34.03 -22.96
N GLN A 392 -24.11 -34.63 -21.80
CA GLN A 392 -25.21 -35.61 -21.60
C GLN A 392 -25.93 -35.48 -20.27
N TYR A 393 -25.54 -34.55 -19.40
CA TYR A 393 -26.12 -34.36 -18.07
C TYR A 393 -26.97 -33.10 -18.00
N VAL A 394 -28.08 -33.17 -17.23
CA VAL A 394 -28.97 -32.01 -17.01
C VAL A 394 -28.28 -30.90 -16.20
N ASP A 395 -27.50 -31.27 -15.21
CA ASP A 395 -26.68 -30.36 -14.42
C ASP A 395 -25.44 -31.06 -13.90
N VAL A 396 -24.39 -30.27 -13.59
CA VAL A 396 -23.10 -30.76 -13.08
C VAL A 396 -22.59 -29.87 -11.94
N LYS A 397 -21.82 -30.43 -11.02
CA LYS A 397 -21.08 -29.66 -10.01
C LYS A 397 -19.63 -29.45 -10.48
N LYS A 398 -18.80 -28.82 -9.62
CA LYS A 398 -17.37 -28.67 -9.86
C LYS A 398 -16.61 -29.95 -9.45
N PHE A 399 -15.58 -30.30 -10.18
CA PHE A 399 -14.67 -31.39 -9.81
C PHE A 399 -14.03 -31.16 -8.44
N THR A 400 -13.96 -32.21 -7.66
CA THR A 400 -13.22 -32.22 -6.39
C THR A 400 -11.72 -32.44 -6.65
N VAL A 401 -10.86 -32.11 -5.67
CA VAL A 401 -9.41 -32.36 -5.72
C VAL A 401 -9.09 -33.85 -5.96
N LYS A 402 -9.97 -34.77 -5.49
CA LYS A 402 -9.82 -36.23 -5.69
C LYS A 402 -10.22 -36.70 -7.10
N GLY A 403 -10.60 -35.79 -8.00
CA GLY A 403 -10.98 -36.14 -9.39
C GLY A 403 -12.39 -36.72 -9.54
N PHE A 404 -13.30 -36.44 -8.63
CA PHE A 404 -14.70 -36.84 -8.70
C PHE A 404 -15.61 -35.64 -8.89
N VAL A 405 -16.74 -35.83 -9.57
CA VAL A 405 -17.79 -34.80 -9.75
C VAL A 405 -19.17 -35.40 -9.61
N LYS A 406 -20.11 -34.62 -9.06
CA LYS A 406 -21.52 -34.95 -9.06
C LYS A 406 -22.20 -34.42 -10.33
N VAL A 407 -22.93 -35.28 -10.97
CA VAL A 407 -23.71 -34.98 -12.19
C VAL A 407 -25.14 -35.46 -12.06
N LEU A 408 -26.07 -34.74 -12.73
CA LEU A 408 -27.48 -35.11 -12.77
C LEU A 408 -27.80 -35.68 -14.16
N PRO A 409 -28.06 -36.99 -14.30
CA PRO A 409 -28.45 -37.58 -15.57
C PRO A 409 -29.85 -37.18 -15.99
N LEU A 410 -30.25 -37.45 -17.23
CA LEU A 410 -31.62 -37.17 -17.75
C LEU A 410 -32.75 -37.85 -16.96
N ARG A 411 -32.44 -38.96 -16.30
CA ARG A 411 -33.35 -39.69 -15.44
C ARG A 411 -32.64 -40.14 -14.18
N GLY A 412 -33.30 -40.02 -13.02
CA GLY A 412 -32.78 -40.44 -11.73
C GLY A 412 -32.17 -39.29 -10.94
N ASP A 413 -31.41 -39.64 -9.88
CA ASP A 413 -30.82 -38.72 -8.92
C ASP A 413 -29.37 -38.38 -9.27
N TRP A 414 -28.80 -37.44 -8.49
CA TRP A 414 -27.39 -37.09 -8.58
C TRP A 414 -26.46 -38.29 -8.35
N ILE A 415 -25.64 -38.59 -9.34
CA ILE A 415 -24.60 -39.62 -9.25
C ILE A 415 -23.21 -38.99 -9.15
N THR A 416 -22.24 -39.75 -8.64
CA THR A 416 -20.83 -39.36 -8.64
C THR A 416 -20.11 -40.13 -9.73
N ILE A 417 -19.37 -39.40 -10.56
CA ILE A 417 -18.53 -39.96 -11.61
C ILE A 417 -17.07 -39.56 -11.41
N ASP A 418 -16.14 -40.32 -11.98
CA ASP A 418 -14.73 -39.98 -12.08
C ASP A 418 -14.44 -39.11 -13.31
N LYS A 419 -13.16 -38.76 -13.51
CA LYS A 419 -12.68 -37.95 -14.65
C LYS A 419 -12.86 -38.60 -16.02
N THR A 420 -13.15 -39.90 -16.09
CA THR A 420 -13.45 -40.62 -17.33
C THR A 420 -14.95 -40.73 -17.62
N GLY A 421 -15.78 -40.19 -16.76
CA GLY A 421 -17.25 -40.29 -16.82
C GLY A 421 -17.83 -41.57 -16.23
N LYS A 422 -17.00 -42.46 -15.64
CA LYS A 422 -17.45 -43.71 -15.05
C LYS A 422 -18.05 -43.47 -13.67
N GLN A 423 -19.24 -44.02 -13.43
CA GLN A 423 -19.92 -43.92 -12.13
C GLN A 423 -19.10 -44.63 -11.05
N VAL A 424 -18.94 -43.92 -9.92
CA VAL A 424 -18.30 -44.42 -8.70
C VAL A 424 -19.38 -44.77 -7.71
N THR A 425 -19.57 -46.05 -7.48
CA THR A 425 -20.37 -46.57 -6.37
C THR A 425 -19.57 -46.48 -5.08
N LYS A 426 -20.20 -45.96 -4.01
CA LYS A 426 -19.60 -45.89 -2.66
C LYS A 426 -19.32 -47.28 -2.14
#